data_9017c4845b19c9a6b105eafd67f2e8db
#
_entry.id   9017c4845b19c9a6b105eafd67f2e8db
#
_cell.length_a   1.000
_cell.length_b   1.000
_cell.length_c   1.000
_cell.angle_alpha   90.00
_cell.angle_beta   90.00
_cell.angle_gamma   90.00
#
_symmetry.space_group_name_H-M   'P 1'
#
loop_
_entity.id
_entity.type
_entity.pdbx_description
1 polymer ?
#
loop_
_entity_poly.entity_id
_entity_poly.type
_entity_poly.pdbx_seq_one_letter_code
_entity_poly.pdbx_strand_id
1 'polypeptide(L)'
;MDKIKPTSRSFDAHAQTTDKGGVHIEVVQLGDLKVKRQTFPPGWRFSRDMGQALCYDTHVGYAISGHVHVELQGGGELEISGGDAFVIPPGHDAWTIGDEPTVMVQFDEGASALERFGVDGQTRKAA
;
A
#
# COMPACT_ATOMS: atom_id res chain seq x y z
N MET A 1 0.77 -24.28 -13.48
CA MET A 1 0.17 -23.26 -12.61
C MET A 1 0.00 -23.83 -11.22
N ASP A 2 0.49 -23.12 -10.25
CA ASP A 2 0.38 -23.57 -8.88
C ASP A 2 -1.05 -23.46 -8.40
N LYS A 3 -1.45 -24.44 -7.64
CA LYS A 3 -2.76 -24.39 -7.02
C LYS A 3 -2.72 -23.44 -5.84
N ILE A 4 -3.71 -22.58 -5.78
CA ILE A 4 -3.88 -21.70 -4.64
C ILE A 4 -4.63 -22.45 -3.56
N LYS A 5 -4.03 -22.58 -2.39
CA LYS A 5 -4.70 -23.17 -1.25
C LYS A 5 -5.56 -22.12 -0.56
N PRO A 6 -6.82 -22.46 -0.23
CA PRO A 6 -7.61 -21.55 0.58
C PRO A 6 -6.90 -21.30 1.90
N THR A 7 -6.65 -20.02 2.21
CA THR A 7 -5.90 -19.66 3.41
C THR A 7 -6.46 -18.35 3.95
N SER A 8 -6.62 -18.28 5.26
CA SER A 8 -6.90 -17.03 5.93
C SER A 8 -6.00 -16.93 7.16
N ARG A 9 -5.50 -15.72 7.43
CA ARG A 9 -4.65 -15.47 8.58
C ARG A 9 -5.02 -14.13 9.19
N SER A 10 -5.10 -14.12 10.51
CA SER A 10 -5.35 -12.91 11.26
C SER A 10 -4.07 -12.08 11.37
N PHE A 11 -4.15 -10.77 11.18
CA PHE A 11 -3.02 -9.90 11.46
C PHE A 11 -2.61 -9.96 12.93
N ASP A 12 -3.57 -10.06 13.83
CA ASP A 12 -3.27 -10.04 15.25
C ASP A 12 -2.52 -11.29 15.71
N ALA A 13 -2.81 -12.44 15.08
CA ALA A 13 -2.21 -13.71 15.50
C ALA A 13 -0.99 -14.11 14.66
N HIS A 14 -0.87 -13.65 13.43
CA HIS A 14 0.10 -14.20 12.48
C HIS A 14 1.02 -13.16 11.82
N ALA A 15 0.80 -11.88 12.03
CA ALA A 15 1.61 -10.87 11.38
C ALA A 15 3.03 -10.84 11.95
N GLN A 16 4.00 -10.65 11.06
CA GLN A 16 5.32 -10.21 11.44
C GLN A 16 5.32 -8.70 11.41
N THR A 17 5.86 -8.07 12.44
CA THR A 17 5.79 -6.63 12.59
C THR A 17 7.17 -6.00 12.56
N THR A 18 7.23 -4.78 12.02
CA THR A 18 8.42 -3.96 12.06
C THR A 18 8.02 -2.50 12.04
N ASP A 19 8.92 -1.64 12.51
CA ASP A 19 8.73 -0.20 12.43
C ASP A 19 9.84 0.37 11.56
N LYS A 20 9.46 1.24 10.63
CA LYS A 20 10.42 1.85 9.73
C LYS A 20 9.99 3.26 9.40
N GLY A 21 10.88 4.23 9.67
CA GLY A 21 10.59 5.64 9.37
C GLY A 21 9.32 6.16 10.01
N GLY A 22 8.99 5.66 11.19
CA GLY A 22 7.76 6.04 11.89
C GLY A 22 6.53 5.25 11.49
N VAL A 23 6.62 4.41 10.48
CA VAL A 23 5.50 3.59 10.00
C VAL A 23 5.52 2.25 10.71
N HIS A 24 4.38 1.85 11.27
CA HIS A 24 4.21 0.52 11.83
C HIS A 24 3.72 -0.42 10.72
N ILE A 25 4.46 -1.49 10.47
CA ILE A 25 4.19 -2.39 9.35
C ILE A 25 3.92 -3.79 9.88
N GLU A 26 2.79 -4.35 9.50
CA GLU A 26 2.39 -5.72 9.83
C GLU A 26 2.27 -6.49 8.52
N VAL A 27 2.89 -7.65 8.42
CA VAL A 27 2.88 -8.46 7.20
C VAL A 27 2.33 -9.85 7.50
N VAL A 28 1.35 -10.24 6.72
CA VAL A 28 0.80 -11.60 6.75
C VAL A 28 1.12 -12.27 5.41
N GLN A 29 1.65 -13.49 5.49
CA GLN A 29 2.00 -14.26 4.31
C GLN A 29 0.85 -15.21 3.96
N LEU A 30 0.35 -15.10 2.74
CA LEU A 30 -0.70 -15.99 2.22
C LEU A 30 -0.14 -16.72 1.00
N GLY A 31 0.44 -17.91 1.21
CA GLY A 31 1.19 -18.56 0.17
C GLY A 31 2.40 -17.71 -0.21
N ASP A 32 2.50 -17.34 -1.46
CA ASP A 32 3.57 -16.45 -1.93
C ASP A 32 3.13 -14.99 -2.06
N LEU A 33 1.93 -14.67 -1.58
CA LEU A 33 1.43 -13.31 -1.54
C LEU A 33 1.61 -12.75 -0.13
N LYS A 34 2.09 -11.53 -0.04
CA LYS A 34 2.17 -10.80 1.22
C LYS A 34 1.11 -9.72 1.25
N VAL A 35 0.42 -9.62 2.36
CA VAL A 35 -0.53 -8.55 2.61
C VAL A 35 0.00 -7.74 3.79
N LYS A 36 0.10 -6.43 3.60
CA LYS A 36 0.63 -5.53 4.62
C LYS A 36 -0.47 -4.64 5.15
N ARG A 37 -0.48 -4.48 6.46
CA ARG A 37 -1.28 -3.43 7.09
C ARG A 37 -0.29 -2.42 7.66
N GLN A 38 -0.39 -1.18 7.21
CA GLN A 38 0.56 -0.14 7.58
C GLN A 38 -0.16 0.99 8.27
N THR A 39 0.43 1.46 9.36
CA THR A 39 -0.09 2.59 10.12
C THR A 39 0.92 3.72 10.03
N PHE A 40 0.49 4.83 9.44
CA PHE A 40 1.31 6.02 9.24
C PHE A 40 0.88 7.07 10.25
N PRO A 41 1.82 7.59 11.05
CA PRO A 41 1.43 8.58 12.06
C PRO A 41 1.07 9.93 11.43
N PRO A 42 0.31 10.77 12.15
CA PRO A 42 0.10 12.15 11.72
C PRO A 42 1.45 12.86 11.49
N GLY A 43 1.52 13.67 10.46
CA GLY A 43 2.73 14.42 10.16
C GLY A 43 3.84 13.63 9.48
N TRP A 44 3.58 12.39 9.12
CA TRP A 44 4.55 11.57 8.39
C TRP A 44 4.72 12.07 6.95
N ARG A 45 5.96 11.98 6.46
CA ARG A 45 6.25 12.29 5.05
C ARG A 45 7.34 11.36 4.55
N PHE A 46 7.10 10.71 3.42
CA PHE A 46 8.04 9.74 2.86
C PHE A 46 9.43 10.34 2.66
N SER A 47 9.52 11.47 1.99
CA SER A 47 10.82 12.05 1.64
C SER A 47 11.65 12.49 2.85
N ARG A 48 11.00 12.79 3.97
CA ARG A 48 11.71 13.17 5.20
C ARG A 48 12.02 11.95 6.06
N ASP A 49 11.05 11.03 6.19
CA ASP A 49 11.12 10.00 7.22
C ASP A 49 11.71 8.68 6.72
N MET A 50 11.72 8.45 5.41
CA MET A 50 12.21 7.21 4.83
C MET A 50 13.61 7.32 4.20
N GLY A 51 14.20 8.50 4.22
CA GLY A 51 15.58 8.68 3.75
C GLY A 51 15.77 8.69 2.24
N GLN A 52 14.69 8.82 1.46
CA GLN A 52 14.76 8.90 0.00
C GLN A 52 13.84 10.02 -0.48
N ALA A 53 14.23 10.69 -1.55
CA ALA A 53 13.41 11.77 -2.11
C ALA A 53 12.08 11.24 -2.67
N LEU A 54 12.11 10.09 -3.33
CA LEU A 54 10.94 9.48 -3.95
C LEU A 54 10.90 7.99 -3.69
N CYS A 55 9.69 7.45 -3.64
CA CYS A 55 9.46 6.02 -3.58
C CYS A 55 9.26 5.49 -5.00
N TYR A 56 9.95 4.40 -5.33
CA TYR A 56 9.86 3.80 -6.67
C TYR A 56 9.11 2.47 -6.68
N ASP A 57 8.44 2.15 -5.59
CA ASP A 57 7.59 0.97 -5.54
C ASP A 57 6.20 1.27 -6.07
N THR A 58 5.55 0.27 -6.63
CA THR A 58 4.14 0.35 -6.98
C THR A 58 3.33 -0.11 -5.79
N HIS A 59 2.32 0.67 -5.41
CA HIS A 59 1.44 0.31 -4.31
C HIS A 59 0.03 0.07 -4.82
N VAL A 60 -0.56 -1.03 -4.38
CA VAL A 60 -1.96 -1.35 -4.65
C VAL A 60 -2.61 -1.69 -3.32
N GLY A 61 -3.71 -1.06 -3.01
CA GLY A 61 -4.32 -1.32 -1.73
C GLY A 61 -5.63 -0.61 -1.48
N TYR A 62 -5.97 -0.56 -0.20
CA TYR A 62 -7.20 0.02 0.30
C TYR A 62 -6.91 0.77 1.59
N ALA A 63 -7.36 2.02 1.67
CA ALA A 63 -7.22 2.82 2.88
C ALA A 63 -8.38 2.53 3.82
N ILE A 64 -8.06 2.13 5.04
CA ILE A 64 -9.08 1.87 6.07
C ILE A 64 -9.49 3.19 6.72
N SER A 65 -8.52 4.05 7.02
CA SER A 65 -8.77 5.33 7.69
C SER A 65 -7.67 6.32 7.37
N GLY A 66 -7.91 7.57 7.69
CA GLY A 66 -6.94 8.64 7.51
C GLY A 66 -7.00 9.31 6.15
N HIS A 67 -5.95 10.05 5.85
CA HIS A 67 -5.88 10.83 4.62
C HIS A 67 -4.41 11.01 4.22
N VAL A 68 -4.09 10.69 2.98
CA VAL A 68 -2.74 10.82 2.43
C VAL A 68 -2.79 11.60 1.14
N HIS A 69 -1.86 12.53 0.99
CA HIS A 69 -1.61 13.21 -0.26
C HIS A 69 -0.42 12.56 -0.93
N VAL A 70 -0.53 12.26 -2.21
CA VAL A 70 0.53 11.69 -3.03
C VAL A 70 0.88 12.66 -4.13
N GLU A 71 2.18 12.91 -4.30
CA GLU A 71 2.69 13.79 -5.34
C GLU A 71 3.55 12.96 -6.28
N LEU A 72 3.21 12.99 -7.56
CA LEU A 72 3.92 12.20 -8.57
C LEU A 72 5.03 13.01 -9.20
N GLN A 73 6.12 12.35 -9.52
CA GLN A 73 7.31 12.98 -10.11
C GLN A 73 6.97 13.75 -11.39
N GLY A 74 6.03 13.24 -12.18
CA GLY A 74 5.61 13.89 -13.43
C GLY A 74 4.64 15.05 -13.25
N GLY A 75 4.30 15.42 -12.02
CA GLY A 75 3.44 16.56 -11.73
C GLY A 75 1.99 16.22 -11.41
N GLY A 76 1.62 14.96 -11.42
CA GLY A 76 0.29 14.56 -10.99
C GLY A 76 0.18 14.46 -9.47
N GLU A 77 -1.04 14.51 -8.97
CA GLU A 77 -1.32 14.40 -7.53
C GLU A 77 -2.48 13.43 -7.32
N LEU A 78 -2.51 12.83 -6.15
CA LEU A 78 -3.55 11.89 -5.76
C LEU A 78 -3.89 12.11 -4.30
N GLU A 79 -5.16 12.14 -3.98
CA GLU A 79 -5.67 12.14 -2.61
C GLU A 79 -6.25 10.78 -2.30
N ILE A 80 -5.88 10.23 -1.15
CA ILE A 80 -6.39 8.94 -0.69
C ILE A 80 -7.00 9.16 0.69
N SER A 81 -8.25 8.77 0.85
CA SER A 81 -8.96 8.87 2.13
C SER A 81 -9.49 7.51 2.53
N GLY A 82 -9.81 7.35 3.80
CA GLY A 82 -10.44 6.12 4.29
C GLY A 82 -11.64 5.72 3.41
N GLY A 83 -11.64 4.47 2.96
CA GLY A 83 -12.64 3.95 2.04
C GLY A 83 -12.20 3.88 0.60
N ASP A 84 -11.04 4.44 0.26
CA ASP A 84 -10.56 4.45 -1.13
C ASP A 84 -9.69 3.22 -1.43
N ALA A 85 -9.92 2.61 -2.57
CA ALA A 85 -8.96 1.70 -3.18
C ALA A 85 -8.03 2.54 -4.07
N PHE A 86 -6.77 2.14 -4.16
CA PHE A 86 -5.79 2.97 -4.86
C PHE A 86 -4.73 2.14 -5.56
N VAL A 87 -4.12 2.75 -6.57
CA VAL A 87 -2.85 2.34 -7.13
C VAL A 87 -1.94 3.55 -7.19
N ILE A 88 -0.70 3.40 -6.74
CA ILE A 88 0.29 4.47 -6.76
C ILE A 88 1.48 3.96 -7.59
N PRO A 89 1.79 4.62 -8.71
CA PRO A 89 2.91 4.21 -9.54
C PRO A 89 4.25 4.61 -8.93
N PRO A 90 5.37 4.08 -9.44
CA PRO A 90 6.70 4.50 -8.99
C PRO A 90 6.95 5.98 -9.23
N GLY A 91 7.82 6.56 -8.42
CA GLY A 91 8.22 7.97 -8.57
C GLY A 91 7.28 8.91 -7.85
N HIS A 92 7.03 8.67 -6.57
CA HIS A 92 6.13 9.50 -5.78
C HIS A 92 6.71 9.85 -4.42
N ASP A 93 6.28 11.00 -3.89
CA ASP A 93 6.38 11.36 -2.49
C ASP A 93 4.97 11.31 -1.92
N ALA A 94 4.83 11.17 -0.62
CA ALA A 94 3.53 11.10 0.01
C ALA A 94 3.63 11.61 1.45
N TRP A 95 2.53 12.16 1.94
CA TRP A 95 2.47 12.59 3.34
C TRP A 95 1.05 12.51 3.87
N THR A 96 0.96 12.29 5.18
CA THR A 96 -0.33 12.23 5.87
C THR A 96 -0.87 13.63 6.10
N ILE A 97 -2.19 13.74 6.02
CA ILE A 97 -2.92 14.98 6.23
C ILE A 97 -3.79 14.81 7.48
N GLY A 98 -3.81 15.83 8.31
CA GLY A 98 -4.69 15.85 9.48
C GLY A 98 -4.06 15.23 10.72
N ASP A 99 -4.90 15.01 11.73
CA ASP A 99 -4.46 14.66 13.08
C ASP A 99 -4.61 13.19 13.42
N GLU A 100 -5.21 12.40 12.53
CA GLU A 100 -5.37 10.98 12.78
C GLU A 100 -4.37 10.15 11.99
N PRO A 101 -4.02 8.97 12.49
CA PRO A 101 -3.16 8.06 11.73
C PRO A 101 -3.87 7.58 10.48
N THR A 102 -3.09 7.26 9.46
CA THR A 102 -3.61 6.63 8.25
C THR A 102 -3.31 5.14 8.33
N VAL A 103 -4.32 4.32 8.12
CA VAL A 103 -4.18 2.87 8.10
C VAL A 103 -4.53 2.36 6.71
N MET A 104 -3.60 1.63 6.12
CA MET A 104 -3.76 1.08 4.78
C MET A 104 -3.48 -0.41 4.78
N VAL A 105 -4.18 -1.13 3.90
CA VAL A 105 -3.84 -2.51 3.55
C VAL A 105 -3.31 -2.50 2.13
N GLN A 106 -2.13 -3.07 1.94
CA GLN A 106 -1.48 -3.12 0.64
C GLN A 106 -1.07 -4.53 0.30
N PHE A 107 -1.13 -4.84 -1.00
CA PHE A 107 -0.63 -6.10 -1.52
C PHE A 107 0.80 -5.88 -1.97
N ASP A 108 1.71 -6.72 -1.50
CA ASP A 108 3.09 -6.68 -1.93
C ASP A 108 3.16 -7.11 -3.39
N GLU A 109 4.10 -6.53 -4.13
CA GLU A 109 4.25 -6.81 -5.56
C GLU A 109 2.96 -6.54 -6.33
N GLY A 110 2.37 -5.37 -6.14
CA GLY A 110 1.08 -5.01 -6.68
C GLY A 110 0.82 -5.43 -8.12
N ALA A 111 1.78 -5.20 -9.03
CA ALA A 111 1.61 -5.58 -10.43
C ALA A 111 1.47 -7.09 -10.58
N SER A 112 2.30 -7.86 -9.88
CA SER A 112 2.22 -9.32 -9.91
C SER A 112 0.92 -9.82 -9.29
N ALA A 113 0.47 -9.17 -8.23
CA ALA A 113 -0.79 -9.52 -7.61
C ALA A 113 -1.97 -9.28 -8.57
N LEU A 114 -1.94 -8.17 -9.29
CA LEU A 114 -2.97 -7.87 -10.27
C LEU A 114 -3.03 -8.92 -11.37
N GLU A 115 -1.89 -9.31 -11.89
CA GLU A 115 -1.80 -10.36 -12.90
C GLU A 115 -2.35 -11.69 -12.36
N ARG A 116 -1.97 -12.02 -11.13
CA ARG A 116 -2.35 -13.27 -10.49
C ARG A 116 -3.85 -13.39 -10.32
N PHE A 117 -4.52 -12.30 -10.08
CA PHE A 117 -5.97 -12.27 -9.91
C PHE A 117 -6.72 -11.93 -11.21
N GLY A 118 -6.03 -11.97 -12.34
CA GLY A 118 -6.66 -11.75 -13.62
C GLY A 118 -6.86 -10.28 -13.99
N VAL A 119 -6.21 -9.39 -13.25
CA VAL A 119 -6.23 -7.96 -13.56
C VAL A 119 -4.84 -7.60 -14.03
N ASP A 120 -4.65 -7.37 -15.31
CA ASP A 120 -3.34 -7.00 -15.84
C ASP A 120 -3.11 -5.49 -15.73
N GLY A 121 -1.90 -5.08 -16.04
CA GLY A 121 -1.53 -3.68 -15.98
C GLY A 121 -2.13 -2.82 -17.07
N GLN A 122 -2.84 -3.41 -17.99
CA GLN A 122 -3.54 -2.69 -19.02
C GLN A 122 -4.97 -2.46 -18.60
N THR A 123 -5.51 -1.34 -19.03
CA THR A 123 -6.91 -1.08 -18.77
C THR A 123 -7.75 -2.13 -19.48
N ARG A 124 -8.45 -2.93 -18.73
CA ARG A 124 -9.42 -3.82 -19.29
C ARG A 124 -10.68 -3.03 -19.56
N LYS A 125 -11.14 -3.10 -20.76
CA LYS A 125 -12.39 -2.46 -21.05
C LYS A 125 -13.50 -3.16 -20.31
N ALA A 126 -14.31 -2.39 -19.66
CA ALA A 126 -15.52 -2.93 -19.07
C ALA A 126 -16.29 -3.63 -20.16
N ALA A 127 -16.65 -4.83 -19.90
CA ALA A 127 -17.41 -5.60 -20.85
C ALA A 127 -18.79 -4.99 -21.00
#